data_ec9112a4f02f04dcf9bee98abf631e68
#
_entry.id   ec9112a4f02f04dcf9bee98abf631e68
#
_cell.length_a   1.000
_cell.length_b   1.000
_cell.length_c   1.000
_cell.angle_alpha   90.00
_cell.angle_beta   90.00
_cell.angle_gamma   90.00
#
_symmetry.space_group_name_H-M   'P 1'
#
loop_
_entity.id
_entity.type
_entity.pdbx_description
1 polymer ?
#
loop_
_entity_poly.entity_id
_entity_poly.type
_entity_poly.pdbx_seq_one_letter_code
_entity_poly.pdbx_strand_id
1 'polypeptide(L)'
;MANQENQKGGVIVVGGISIDLVAFADKLPAPGESILGSDFKIILGGKGSNQAVAAALARTTSTLVSCVGTDVFTDFATDALEDFGVDTAFVRQVEGPTGIAHIRVAASSQNNIVVIPLANFKITKAQVDEAFEKRPNAKVLLTQLEIPWEVNRHAISLAKSQGLTVVLDPAPASNPEPTAWELIDIVTPNESEAHSLTGIEVTDEQSAKLAGHWFLDQGVENAIITMGGQGVVLVNKKETRLFAAPKVQAVDTTAAGDAFAGYLGALLAEGKSLEEAIEVAVKAASISVTKLGASSSLPTRDQVDGF
;
A
#
# COMPACT_ATOMS: atom_id res chain seq x y z
N MET A 1 26.58 -11.79 24.24
CA MET A 1 25.34 -12.30 23.65
C MET A 1 24.61 -11.15 22.96
N ALA A 2 25.25 -10.53 21.98
CA ALA A 2 24.68 -9.49 21.15
C ALA A 2 25.06 -9.85 19.72
N ASN A 3 24.20 -10.56 18.99
CA ASN A 3 24.34 -10.75 17.52
C ASN A 3 23.26 -11.66 16.89
N GLN A 4 22.11 -11.88 17.53
CA GLN A 4 21.01 -12.63 16.87
C GLN A 4 19.82 -11.77 16.48
N GLU A 5 19.74 -10.50 16.88
CA GLU A 5 18.64 -9.59 16.47
C GLU A 5 18.82 -8.98 15.07
N ASN A 6 19.98 -9.18 14.44
CA ASN A 6 20.34 -8.48 13.19
C ASN A 6 20.16 -9.35 11.92
N GLN A 7 19.32 -10.39 11.93
CA GLN A 7 19.08 -11.28 10.76
C GLN A 7 17.63 -11.34 10.27
N LYS A 8 16.71 -10.54 10.83
CA LYS A 8 15.38 -10.47 10.22
C LYS A 8 15.47 -9.65 8.93
N GLY A 9 14.91 -10.23 7.87
CA GLY A 9 14.77 -9.52 6.60
C GLY A 9 13.91 -8.25 6.79
N GLY A 10 14.20 -7.21 6.01
CA GLY A 10 13.44 -5.95 6.03
C GLY A 10 12.62 -5.75 4.77
N VAL A 11 11.71 -4.78 4.83
CA VAL A 11 10.94 -4.29 3.71
C VAL A 11 11.44 -2.89 3.36
N ILE A 12 11.72 -2.65 2.08
CA ILE A 12 11.88 -1.31 1.52
C ILE A 12 10.56 -0.95 0.85
N VAL A 13 9.96 0.16 1.24
CA VAL A 13 8.78 0.72 0.59
C VAL A 13 9.21 1.95 -0.20
N VAL A 14 8.97 1.95 -1.50
CA VAL A 14 9.21 3.12 -2.36
C VAL A 14 7.84 3.63 -2.80
N GLY A 15 7.39 4.77 -2.23
CA GLY A 15 6.01 5.18 -2.45
C GLY A 15 5.67 6.56 -1.89
N GLY A 16 4.41 6.95 -2.07
CA GLY A 16 3.92 8.28 -1.69
C GLY A 16 3.55 8.41 -0.22
N ILE A 17 3.73 9.63 0.30
CA ILE A 17 3.16 10.12 1.54
C ILE A 17 2.09 11.14 1.18
N SER A 18 0.91 11.07 1.79
CA SER A 18 -0.08 12.13 1.70
C SER A 18 -0.59 12.54 3.09
N ILE A 19 -1.07 13.77 3.15
CA ILE A 19 -1.88 14.23 4.27
C ILE A 19 -3.33 14.22 3.79
N ASP A 20 -4.13 13.38 4.42
CA ASP A 20 -5.54 13.25 4.09
C ASP A 20 -6.32 14.33 4.84
N LEU A 21 -6.85 15.28 4.08
CA LEU A 21 -7.70 16.38 4.55
C LEU A 21 -9.15 15.95 4.39
N VAL A 22 -9.75 15.43 5.45
CA VAL A 22 -11.06 14.79 5.42
C VAL A 22 -12.13 15.70 5.98
N ALA A 23 -13.05 16.16 5.12
CA ALA A 23 -14.23 16.95 5.51
C ALA A 23 -15.47 16.06 5.51
N PHE A 24 -16.25 16.13 6.58
CA PHE A 24 -17.50 15.40 6.74
C PHE A 24 -18.69 16.35 6.55
N ALA A 25 -19.74 15.87 5.91
CA ALA A 25 -20.98 16.63 5.70
C ALA A 25 -22.18 15.68 5.54
N ASP A 26 -23.40 16.21 5.63
CA ASP A 26 -24.61 15.38 5.43
C ASP A 26 -24.70 14.78 4.01
N LYS A 27 -24.21 15.53 3.00
CA LYS A 27 -24.17 15.10 1.59
C LYS A 27 -22.91 15.61 0.91
N LEU A 28 -22.58 15.06 -0.25
CA LEU A 28 -21.57 15.65 -1.13
C LEU A 28 -22.16 16.89 -1.85
N PRO A 29 -21.43 18.02 -1.96
CA PRO A 29 -21.92 19.20 -2.68
C PRO A 29 -22.02 18.91 -4.18
N ALA A 30 -23.09 19.38 -4.81
CA ALA A 30 -23.22 19.40 -6.25
C ALA A 30 -22.28 20.47 -6.88
N PRO A 31 -22.00 20.41 -8.19
CA PRO A 31 -21.23 21.45 -8.87
C PRO A 31 -21.81 22.84 -8.61
N GLY A 32 -20.97 23.77 -8.10
CA GLY A 32 -21.37 25.14 -7.75
C GLY A 32 -22.09 25.29 -6.40
N GLU A 33 -22.33 24.19 -5.67
CA GLU A 33 -22.98 24.24 -4.35
C GLU A 33 -21.94 24.45 -3.24
N SER A 34 -22.24 25.31 -2.27
CA SER A 34 -21.54 25.43 -1.00
C SER A 34 -22.40 24.87 0.12
N ILE A 35 -21.85 23.96 0.92
CA ILE A 35 -22.54 23.37 2.07
C ILE A 35 -21.71 23.53 3.33
N LEU A 36 -22.35 23.43 4.50
CA LEU A 36 -21.65 23.38 5.78
C LEU A 36 -21.22 21.94 6.08
N GLY A 37 -19.96 21.78 6.49
CA GLY A 37 -19.46 20.52 7.02
C GLY A 37 -19.82 20.35 8.49
N SER A 38 -19.77 19.12 8.97
CA SER A 38 -20.03 18.73 10.36
C SER A 38 -18.75 18.45 11.16
N ASP A 39 -17.67 18.02 10.50
CA ASP A 39 -16.38 17.68 11.13
C ASP A 39 -15.24 17.79 10.11
N PHE A 40 -13.99 17.84 10.61
CA PHE A 40 -12.77 17.86 9.81
C PHE A 40 -11.65 17.10 10.50
N LYS A 41 -10.91 16.28 9.73
CA LYS A 41 -9.75 15.54 10.24
C LYS A 41 -8.55 15.70 9.32
N ILE A 42 -7.37 15.69 9.93
CA ILE A 42 -6.07 15.61 9.26
C ILE A 42 -5.47 14.27 9.66
N ILE A 43 -5.15 13.41 8.68
CA ILE A 43 -4.71 12.04 8.91
C ILE A 43 -3.47 11.80 8.04
N LEU A 44 -2.49 11.05 8.57
CA LEU A 44 -1.41 10.51 7.75
C LEU A 44 -1.99 9.47 6.79
N GLY A 45 -1.78 9.68 5.51
CA GLY A 45 -2.21 8.84 4.41
C GLY A 45 -1.13 8.68 3.33
N GLY A 46 -1.53 8.20 2.17
CA GLY A 46 -0.64 7.79 1.08
C GLY A 46 -0.32 6.30 1.15
N LYS A 47 -0.38 5.65 -0.01
CA LYS A 47 -0.18 4.20 -0.07
C LYS A 47 1.20 3.78 0.42
N GLY A 48 2.24 4.52 0.06
CA GLY A 48 3.61 4.24 0.52
C GLY A 48 3.73 4.31 2.03
N SER A 49 3.23 5.38 2.67
CA SER A 49 3.24 5.52 4.12
C SER A 49 2.39 4.46 4.81
N ASN A 50 1.16 4.19 4.33
CA ASN A 50 0.28 3.19 4.92
C ASN A 50 0.90 1.78 4.88
N GLN A 51 1.47 1.38 3.73
CA GLN A 51 2.12 0.07 3.59
C GLN A 51 3.38 -0.03 4.44
N ALA A 52 4.16 1.06 4.57
CA ALA A 52 5.32 1.11 5.47
C ALA A 52 4.90 0.97 6.93
N VAL A 53 3.85 1.67 7.36
CA VAL A 53 3.26 1.55 8.70
C VAL A 53 2.74 0.13 8.95
N ALA A 54 2.00 -0.45 8.01
CA ALA A 54 1.49 -1.81 8.15
C ALA A 54 2.62 -2.85 8.31
N ALA A 55 3.72 -2.71 7.55
CA ALA A 55 4.89 -3.57 7.68
C ALA A 55 5.62 -3.38 9.03
N ALA A 56 5.73 -2.15 9.54
CA ALA A 56 6.31 -1.87 10.85
C ALA A 56 5.46 -2.46 11.98
N LEU A 57 4.12 -2.29 11.91
CA LEU A 57 3.17 -2.85 12.87
C LEU A 57 3.13 -4.39 12.83
N ALA A 58 3.49 -5.00 11.70
CA ALA A 58 3.74 -6.44 11.59
C ALA A 58 5.08 -6.90 12.22
N ARG A 59 5.84 -5.98 12.87
CA ARG A 59 7.13 -6.22 13.55
C ARG A 59 8.28 -6.58 12.61
N THR A 60 8.25 -6.03 11.40
CA THR A 60 9.33 -6.16 10.43
C THR A 60 10.02 -4.79 10.27
N THR A 61 11.34 -4.77 10.07
CA THR A 61 12.05 -3.54 9.74
C THR A 61 11.47 -2.97 8.45
N SER A 62 10.84 -1.80 8.54
CA SER A 62 10.18 -1.12 7.43
C SER A 62 10.88 0.20 7.14
N THR A 63 11.49 0.33 5.97
CA THR A 63 12.19 1.53 5.52
C THR A 63 11.38 2.19 4.41
N LEU A 64 11.02 3.47 4.60
CA LEU A 64 10.27 4.23 3.60
C LEU A 64 11.20 5.16 2.80
N VAL A 65 11.15 5.04 1.47
CA VAL A 65 11.78 5.96 0.52
C VAL A 65 10.69 6.84 -0.06
N SER A 66 10.68 8.11 0.33
CA SER A 66 9.63 9.07 -0.05
C SER A 66 10.12 10.51 0.05
N CYS A 67 9.23 11.47 -0.27
CA CYS A 67 9.48 12.89 -0.07
C CYS A 67 8.30 13.55 0.65
N VAL A 68 8.63 14.50 1.53
CA VAL A 68 7.70 15.48 2.11
C VAL A 68 8.09 16.88 1.65
N GLY A 69 7.17 17.82 1.73
CA GLY A 69 7.43 19.22 1.37
C GLY A 69 8.15 20.00 2.48
N THR A 70 8.23 21.33 2.30
CA THR A 70 8.68 22.30 3.29
C THR A 70 7.49 23.14 3.77
N ASP A 71 6.46 22.49 4.27
CA ASP A 71 5.21 23.11 4.71
C ASP A 71 4.84 22.68 6.15
N VAL A 72 3.66 23.09 6.60
CA VAL A 72 3.16 22.81 7.96
C VAL A 72 2.89 21.32 8.21
N PHE A 73 2.89 20.47 7.19
CA PHE A 73 2.62 19.05 7.30
C PHE A 73 3.89 18.19 7.38
N THR A 74 5.06 18.78 7.17
CA THR A 74 6.33 18.04 7.17
C THR A 74 6.55 17.27 8.47
N ASP A 75 6.58 17.98 9.61
CA ASP A 75 6.81 17.37 10.91
C ASP A 75 5.66 16.42 11.29
N PHE A 76 4.42 16.81 11.00
CA PHE A 76 3.26 15.93 11.22
C PHE A 76 3.41 14.57 10.52
N ALA A 77 3.88 14.56 9.27
CA ALA A 77 4.05 13.32 8.51
C ALA A 77 5.22 12.48 9.05
N THR A 78 6.38 13.12 9.30
CA THR A 78 7.59 12.41 9.74
C THR A 78 7.44 11.87 11.16
N ASP A 79 6.94 12.68 12.10
CA ASP A 79 6.72 12.27 13.48
C ASP A 79 5.73 11.11 13.57
N ALA A 80 4.62 11.18 12.81
CA ALA A 80 3.65 10.09 12.78
C ALA A 80 4.22 8.78 12.23
N LEU A 81 5.07 8.83 11.19
CA LEU A 81 5.75 7.65 10.66
C LEU A 81 6.71 7.03 11.69
N GLU A 82 7.47 7.86 12.39
CA GLU A 82 8.42 7.44 13.43
C GLU A 82 7.69 6.84 14.64
N ASP A 83 6.57 7.41 15.06
CA ASP A 83 5.71 6.89 16.12
C ASP A 83 5.17 5.47 15.79
N PHE A 84 4.92 5.18 14.51
CA PHE A 84 4.57 3.83 14.06
C PHE A 84 5.77 2.90 13.88
N GLY A 85 7.00 3.38 14.10
CA GLY A 85 8.23 2.58 13.98
C GLY A 85 8.75 2.42 12.55
N VAL A 86 8.36 3.28 11.63
CA VAL A 86 8.91 3.32 10.27
C VAL A 86 10.28 3.98 10.28
N ASP A 87 11.24 3.39 9.60
CA ASP A 87 12.55 4.00 9.33
C ASP A 87 12.40 5.09 8.25
N THR A 88 12.49 6.35 8.68
CA THR A 88 12.31 7.55 7.86
C THR A 88 13.62 8.12 7.32
N ALA A 89 14.75 7.44 7.51
CA ALA A 89 16.09 7.94 7.09
C ALA A 89 16.19 8.32 5.61
N PHE A 90 15.29 7.78 4.78
CA PHE A 90 15.19 8.05 3.33
C PHE A 90 13.92 8.81 2.94
N VAL A 91 13.23 9.43 3.89
CA VAL A 91 12.21 10.45 3.62
C VAL A 91 12.92 11.79 3.50
N ARG A 92 12.91 12.37 2.30
CA ARG A 92 13.60 13.63 2.01
C ARG A 92 12.63 14.79 2.06
N GLN A 93 13.06 15.87 2.72
CA GLN A 93 12.38 17.15 2.64
C GLN A 93 12.79 17.86 1.36
N VAL A 94 11.80 18.27 0.54
CA VAL A 94 12.00 18.93 -0.75
C VAL A 94 11.20 20.24 -0.80
N GLU A 95 11.68 21.23 -1.55
CA GLU A 95 10.99 22.50 -1.71
C GLU A 95 9.57 22.30 -2.26
N GLY A 96 8.60 22.99 -1.68
CA GLY A 96 7.17 22.96 -2.06
C GLY A 96 6.32 22.17 -1.07
N PRO A 97 5.04 21.96 -1.39
CA PRO A 97 4.10 21.33 -0.46
C PRO A 97 4.23 19.80 -0.43
N THR A 98 3.90 19.23 0.73
CA THR A 98 3.71 17.79 0.94
C THR A 98 2.52 17.28 0.11
N GLY A 99 2.54 16.01 -0.30
CA GLY A 99 1.41 15.36 -0.98
C GLY A 99 0.14 15.43 -0.12
N ILE A 100 -1.00 15.70 -0.74
CA ILE A 100 -2.29 15.76 -0.04
C ILE A 100 -3.35 14.92 -0.75
N ALA A 101 -4.30 14.39 0.02
CA ALA A 101 -5.57 13.90 -0.49
C ALA A 101 -6.70 14.76 0.08
N HIS A 102 -7.47 15.41 -0.78
CA HIS A 102 -8.65 16.16 -0.38
C HIS A 102 -9.87 15.25 -0.45
N ILE A 103 -10.40 14.90 0.72
CA ILE A 103 -11.43 13.87 0.87
C ILE A 103 -12.70 14.52 1.41
N ARG A 104 -13.84 14.23 0.80
CA ARG A 104 -15.16 14.58 1.30
C ARG A 104 -15.96 13.32 1.55
N VAL A 105 -16.58 13.21 2.71
CA VAL A 105 -17.35 12.05 3.15
C VAL A 105 -18.75 12.50 3.53
N ALA A 106 -19.76 11.93 2.90
CA ALA A 106 -21.18 12.15 3.22
C ALA A 106 -21.65 11.22 4.35
N ALA A 107 -22.73 11.58 5.02
CA ALA A 107 -23.39 10.73 6.03
C ALA A 107 -23.82 9.35 5.48
N SER A 108 -24.03 9.26 4.16
CA SER A 108 -24.29 8.00 3.45
C SER A 108 -23.06 7.11 3.24
N SER A 109 -21.90 7.51 3.74
CA SER A 109 -20.58 6.89 3.48
C SER A 109 -20.08 7.04 2.03
N GLN A 110 -20.80 7.76 1.17
CA GLN A 110 -20.28 8.14 -0.14
C GLN A 110 -19.12 9.10 0.04
N ASN A 111 -18.06 8.94 -0.74
CA ASN A 111 -16.92 9.85 -0.72
C ASN A 111 -16.52 10.28 -2.13
N ASN A 112 -15.75 11.34 -2.21
CA ASN A 112 -14.93 11.66 -3.36
C ASN A 112 -13.56 12.16 -2.91
N ILE A 113 -12.55 11.81 -3.69
CA ILE A 113 -11.15 12.01 -3.34
C ILE A 113 -10.41 12.63 -4.51
N VAL A 114 -9.63 13.66 -4.22
CA VAL A 114 -8.66 14.24 -5.16
C VAL A 114 -7.28 14.09 -4.54
N VAL A 115 -6.42 13.28 -5.15
CA VAL A 115 -5.03 13.10 -4.73
C VAL A 115 -4.14 14.06 -5.52
N ILE A 116 -3.28 14.78 -4.83
CA ILE A 116 -2.33 15.74 -5.41
C ILE A 116 -0.94 15.31 -4.92
N PRO A 117 -0.12 14.67 -5.78
CA PRO A 117 1.14 14.03 -5.38
C PRO A 117 2.22 14.99 -4.87
N LEU A 118 2.37 16.18 -5.48
CA LEU A 118 3.30 17.24 -5.06
C LEU A 118 4.73 16.72 -4.79
N ALA A 119 5.18 16.74 -3.51
CA ALA A 119 6.52 16.29 -3.11
C ALA A 119 6.82 14.84 -3.53
N ASN A 120 5.81 13.97 -3.61
CA ASN A 120 5.98 12.58 -4.04
C ASN A 120 6.57 12.46 -5.47
N PHE A 121 6.30 13.44 -6.32
CA PHE A 121 6.87 13.47 -7.67
C PHE A 121 8.32 13.97 -7.75
N LYS A 122 8.91 14.29 -6.58
CA LYS A 122 10.32 14.68 -6.47
C LYS A 122 11.23 13.58 -5.93
N ILE A 123 10.70 12.38 -5.68
CA ILE A 123 11.51 11.20 -5.35
C ILE A 123 12.48 10.92 -6.50
N THR A 124 13.74 10.64 -6.17
CA THR A 124 14.80 10.43 -7.15
C THR A 124 15.33 8.99 -7.14
N LYS A 125 15.87 8.55 -8.27
CA LYS A 125 16.56 7.25 -8.38
C LYS A 125 17.75 7.15 -7.42
N ALA A 126 18.51 8.23 -7.24
CA ALA A 126 19.65 8.26 -6.33
C ALA A 126 19.24 8.02 -4.86
N GLN A 127 18.06 8.49 -4.48
CA GLN A 127 17.49 8.25 -3.14
C GLN A 127 17.13 6.76 -2.97
N VAL A 128 16.62 6.13 -4.01
CA VAL A 128 16.37 4.68 -4.04
C VAL A 128 17.69 3.91 -3.93
N ASP A 129 18.70 4.26 -4.75
CA ASP A 129 20.02 3.62 -4.71
C ASP A 129 20.63 3.67 -3.31
N GLU A 130 20.59 4.85 -2.66
CA GLU A 130 21.09 5.04 -1.29
C GLU A 130 20.38 4.14 -0.28
N ALA A 131 19.05 4.01 -0.37
CA ALA A 131 18.29 3.17 0.53
C ALA A 131 18.66 1.68 0.37
N PHE A 132 18.77 1.19 -0.85
CA PHE A 132 19.17 -0.19 -1.12
C PHE A 132 20.61 -0.49 -0.66
N GLU A 133 21.54 0.45 -0.87
CA GLU A 133 22.92 0.31 -0.38
C GLU A 133 22.97 0.22 1.14
N LYS A 134 22.21 1.07 1.85
CA LYS A 134 22.22 1.15 3.32
C LYS A 134 21.32 0.12 4.01
N ARG A 135 20.48 -0.59 3.28
CA ARG A 135 19.55 -1.63 3.79
C ARG A 135 19.76 -2.99 3.10
N PRO A 136 20.99 -3.55 3.13
CA PRO A 136 21.35 -4.77 2.38
C PRO A 136 20.62 -6.02 2.88
N ASN A 137 19.98 -5.97 4.05
CA ASN A 137 19.21 -7.08 4.61
C ASN A 137 17.73 -7.06 4.16
N ALA A 138 17.32 -6.06 3.37
CA ALA A 138 15.97 -6.05 2.81
C ALA A 138 15.73 -7.30 1.95
N LYS A 139 14.51 -7.82 2.00
CA LYS A 139 14.06 -9.02 1.27
C LYS A 139 12.92 -8.73 0.33
N VAL A 140 12.19 -7.65 0.58
CA VAL A 140 10.98 -7.30 -0.16
C VAL A 140 11.03 -5.81 -0.52
N LEU A 141 10.66 -5.51 -1.76
CA LEU A 141 10.27 -4.19 -2.22
C LEU A 141 8.74 -4.13 -2.29
N LEU A 142 8.13 -3.16 -1.61
CA LEU A 142 6.75 -2.74 -1.84
C LEU A 142 6.74 -1.43 -2.63
N THR A 143 5.91 -1.34 -3.67
CA THR A 143 5.73 -0.08 -4.41
C THR A 143 4.32 0.05 -4.97
N GLN A 144 3.89 1.29 -5.27
CA GLN A 144 2.56 1.64 -5.74
C GLN A 144 2.69 2.68 -6.86
N LEU A 145 1.56 3.17 -7.41
CA LEU A 145 1.59 4.07 -8.56
C LEU A 145 1.34 5.56 -8.20
N GLU A 146 1.66 5.97 -6.98
CA GLU A 146 1.52 7.38 -6.51
C GLU A 146 2.79 8.22 -6.73
N ILE A 147 3.84 7.66 -7.32
CA ILE A 147 5.14 8.30 -7.59
C ILE A 147 5.48 8.18 -9.08
N PRO A 148 6.49 8.91 -9.60
CA PRO A 148 6.88 8.82 -11.00
C PRO A 148 7.26 7.39 -11.41
N TRP A 149 6.69 6.91 -12.52
CA TRP A 149 6.90 5.54 -12.99
C TRP A 149 8.38 5.19 -13.23
N GLU A 150 9.18 6.14 -13.72
CA GLU A 150 10.62 5.94 -13.92
C GLU A 150 11.38 5.66 -12.61
N VAL A 151 10.88 6.13 -11.46
CA VAL A 151 11.44 5.82 -10.13
C VAL A 151 10.99 4.43 -9.70
N ASN A 152 9.70 4.08 -9.88
CA ASN A 152 9.19 2.73 -9.64
C ASN A 152 9.96 1.70 -10.45
N ARG A 153 10.08 1.90 -11.76
CA ARG A 153 10.80 1.00 -12.64
C ARG A 153 12.25 0.81 -12.22
N HIS A 154 12.92 1.89 -11.80
CA HIS A 154 14.29 1.83 -11.28
C HIS A 154 14.35 0.98 -9.99
N ALA A 155 13.47 1.23 -9.02
CA ALA A 155 13.40 0.48 -7.78
C ALA A 155 13.12 -1.02 -8.02
N ILE A 156 12.17 -1.34 -8.90
CA ILE A 156 11.84 -2.71 -9.31
C ILE A 156 13.05 -3.40 -9.93
N SER A 157 13.73 -2.77 -10.89
CA SER A 157 14.90 -3.33 -11.55
C SER A 157 16.04 -3.56 -10.56
N LEU A 158 16.27 -2.61 -9.64
CA LEU A 158 17.30 -2.72 -8.61
C LEU A 158 16.99 -3.85 -7.62
N ALA A 159 15.74 -3.95 -7.16
CA ALA A 159 15.28 -5.02 -6.28
C ALA A 159 15.50 -6.41 -6.90
N LYS A 160 15.10 -6.60 -8.16
CA LYS A 160 15.32 -7.86 -8.87
C LYS A 160 16.81 -8.19 -9.02
N SER A 161 17.66 -7.21 -9.32
CA SER A 161 19.10 -7.41 -9.43
C SER A 161 19.77 -7.84 -8.12
N GLN A 162 19.16 -7.48 -6.97
CA GLN A 162 19.61 -7.86 -5.63
C GLN A 162 18.87 -9.06 -5.04
N GLY A 163 17.95 -9.67 -5.79
CA GLY A 163 17.20 -10.86 -5.37
C GLY A 163 16.10 -10.60 -4.34
N LEU A 164 15.57 -9.36 -4.26
CA LEU A 164 14.41 -9.06 -3.45
C LEU A 164 13.13 -9.54 -4.16
N THR A 165 12.13 -9.91 -3.37
CA THR A 165 10.76 -10.10 -3.86
C THR A 165 10.11 -8.75 -4.13
N VAL A 166 9.58 -8.56 -5.33
CA VAL A 166 8.92 -7.33 -5.75
C VAL A 166 7.40 -7.48 -5.65
N VAL A 167 6.77 -6.67 -4.82
CA VAL A 167 5.31 -6.57 -4.68
C VAL A 167 4.86 -5.22 -5.21
N LEU A 168 4.01 -5.22 -6.22
CA LEU A 168 3.37 -4.03 -6.76
C LEU A 168 1.90 -4.00 -6.37
N ASP A 169 1.48 -2.97 -5.63
CA ASP A 169 0.09 -2.55 -5.55
C ASP A 169 -0.17 -1.57 -6.72
N PRO A 170 -0.91 -1.97 -7.78
CA PRO A 170 -1.03 -1.17 -8.98
C PRO A 170 -2.07 -0.05 -8.84
N ALA A 171 -2.04 0.65 -7.73
CA ALA A 171 -2.97 1.69 -7.33
C ALA A 171 -2.29 3.07 -7.21
N PRO A 172 -2.96 4.15 -7.66
CA PRO A 172 -4.17 4.15 -8.49
C PRO A 172 -3.89 3.57 -9.88
N ALA A 173 -4.86 2.85 -10.45
CA ALA A 173 -4.74 2.19 -11.77
C ALA A 173 -4.72 3.19 -12.94
N SER A 174 -3.93 4.23 -12.83
CA SER A 174 -3.75 5.27 -13.83
C SER A 174 -2.55 4.95 -14.71
N ASN A 175 -2.73 4.00 -15.62
CA ASN A 175 -1.85 3.73 -16.73
C ASN A 175 -0.37 3.45 -16.37
N PRO A 176 -0.05 2.31 -15.74
CA PRO A 176 1.33 1.88 -15.73
C PRO A 176 1.72 1.53 -17.15
N GLU A 177 2.84 2.04 -17.64
CA GLU A 177 3.45 1.48 -18.83
C GLU A 177 3.74 -0.01 -18.54
N PRO A 178 3.13 -0.96 -19.26
CA PRO A 178 3.16 -2.38 -18.87
C PRO A 178 4.50 -3.06 -19.19
N THR A 179 5.58 -2.32 -19.33
CA THR A 179 6.88 -2.83 -19.77
C THR A 179 7.72 -3.47 -18.66
N ALA A 180 7.20 -3.59 -17.45
CA ALA A 180 7.94 -4.15 -16.32
C ALA A 180 7.22 -5.30 -15.62
N TRP A 181 6.10 -5.80 -16.14
CA TRP A 181 5.33 -6.87 -15.49
C TRP A 181 6.16 -8.13 -15.23
N GLU A 182 7.08 -8.48 -16.13
CA GLU A 182 8.00 -9.61 -15.99
C GLU A 182 9.00 -9.48 -14.83
N LEU A 183 9.17 -8.28 -14.26
CA LEU A 183 10.02 -8.02 -13.10
C LEU A 183 9.23 -8.03 -11.78
N ILE A 184 7.91 -8.23 -11.83
CA ILE A 184 7.03 -8.20 -10.67
C ILE A 184 6.73 -9.62 -10.23
N ASP A 185 7.11 -9.96 -9.00
CA ASP A 185 6.85 -11.28 -8.43
C ASP A 185 5.39 -11.40 -7.98
N ILE A 186 4.84 -10.32 -7.42
CA ILE A 186 3.48 -10.31 -6.88
C ILE A 186 2.79 -9.00 -7.25
N VAL A 187 1.58 -9.08 -7.78
CA VAL A 187 0.70 -7.93 -8.01
C VAL A 187 -0.59 -8.07 -7.17
N THR A 188 -1.07 -6.96 -6.57
CA THR A 188 -2.19 -7.00 -5.61
C THR A 188 -3.34 -6.03 -5.95
N PRO A 189 -3.92 -6.07 -7.18
CA PRO A 189 -5.00 -5.17 -7.56
C PRO A 189 -6.31 -5.52 -6.84
N ASN A 190 -7.14 -4.50 -6.59
CA ASN A 190 -8.54 -4.69 -6.24
C ASN A 190 -9.41 -4.87 -7.50
N GLU A 191 -10.73 -5.05 -7.32
CA GLU A 191 -11.67 -5.30 -8.42
C GLU A 191 -11.63 -4.18 -9.48
N SER A 192 -11.62 -2.91 -9.04
CA SER A 192 -11.64 -1.76 -9.95
C SER A 192 -10.30 -1.56 -10.65
N GLU A 193 -9.19 -1.81 -9.97
CA GLU A 193 -7.84 -1.75 -10.52
C GLU A 193 -7.61 -2.89 -11.51
N ALA A 194 -8.05 -4.12 -11.16
CA ALA A 194 -8.01 -5.25 -12.07
C ALA A 194 -8.82 -4.96 -13.33
N HIS A 195 -10.04 -4.43 -13.19
CA HIS A 195 -10.86 -4.04 -14.35
C HIS A 195 -10.16 -2.98 -15.21
N SER A 196 -9.61 -1.93 -14.61
CA SER A 196 -8.94 -0.85 -15.33
C SER A 196 -7.71 -1.32 -16.13
N LEU A 197 -6.98 -2.30 -15.59
CA LEU A 197 -5.75 -2.82 -16.18
C LEU A 197 -6.01 -3.93 -17.22
N THR A 198 -7.00 -4.78 -16.97
CA THR A 198 -7.24 -6.00 -17.76
C THR A 198 -8.43 -5.89 -18.69
N GLY A 199 -9.36 -4.95 -18.44
CA GLY A 199 -10.66 -4.87 -19.10
C GLY A 199 -11.68 -5.92 -18.58
N ILE A 200 -11.30 -6.75 -17.59
CA ILE A 200 -12.15 -7.81 -17.03
C ILE A 200 -12.85 -7.27 -15.79
N GLU A 201 -14.19 -7.28 -15.79
CA GLU A 201 -14.98 -6.91 -14.62
C GLU A 201 -14.90 -8.02 -13.58
N VAL A 202 -14.38 -7.68 -12.37
CA VAL A 202 -14.21 -8.63 -11.27
C VAL A 202 -15.38 -8.51 -10.31
N THR A 203 -16.22 -9.55 -10.25
CA THR A 203 -17.43 -9.61 -9.39
C THR A 203 -17.46 -10.84 -8.51
N ASP A 204 -16.68 -11.87 -8.86
CA ASP A 204 -16.63 -13.17 -8.18
C ASP A 204 -15.26 -13.85 -8.36
N GLU A 205 -15.10 -15.02 -7.74
CA GLU A 205 -13.86 -15.81 -7.82
C GLU A 205 -13.49 -16.17 -9.27
N GLN A 206 -14.49 -16.45 -10.13
CA GLN A 206 -14.22 -16.87 -11.50
C GLN A 206 -13.68 -15.71 -12.35
N SER A 207 -14.26 -14.52 -12.23
CA SER A 207 -13.78 -13.33 -12.91
C SER A 207 -12.45 -12.84 -12.35
N ALA A 208 -12.23 -12.96 -11.04
CA ALA A 208 -10.93 -12.69 -10.42
C ALA A 208 -9.84 -13.63 -10.96
N LYS A 209 -10.15 -14.91 -11.13
CA LYS A 209 -9.25 -15.87 -11.78
C LYS A 209 -8.87 -15.46 -13.19
N LEU A 210 -9.85 -15.01 -14.00
CA LEU A 210 -9.57 -14.55 -15.36
C LEU A 210 -8.65 -13.31 -15.35
N ALA A 211 -8.90 -12.33 -14.47
CA ALA A 211 -8.04 -11.18 -14.30
C ALA A 211 -6.63 -11.58 -13.85
N GLY A 212 -6.53 -12.54 -12.91
CA GLY A 212 -5.25 -13.08 -12.47
C GLY A 212 -4.43 -13.72 -13.58
N HIS A 213 -5.07 -14.52 -14.44
CA HIS A 213 -4.40 -15.12 -15.60
C HIS A 213 -3.88 -14.08 -16.60
N TRP A 214 -4.60 -12.96 -16.78
CA TRP A 214 -4.12 -11.88 -17.61
C TRP A 214 -2.76 -11.35 -17.12
N PHE A 215 -2.58 -11.15 -15.80
CA PHE A 215 -1.29 -10.72 -15.24
C PHE A 215 -0.19 -11.78 -15.44
N LEU A 216 -0.51 -13.06 -15.31
CA LEU A 216 0.44 -14.15 -15.59
C LEU A 216 0.90 -14.13 -17.05
N ASP A 217 -0.01 -13.86 -17.98
CA ASP A 217 0.29 -13.75 -19.40
C ASP A 217 1.18 -12.54 -19.73
N GLN A 218 1.18 -11.50 -18.86
CA GLN A 218 2.13 -10.39 -18.93
C GLN A 218 3.49 -10.70 -18.29
N GLY A 219 3.64 -11.83 -17.61
CA GLY A 219 4.91 -12.25 -17.00
C GLY A 219 4.98 -12.14 -15.48
N VAL A 220 3.93 -11.64 -14.80
CA VAL A 220 3.84 -11.64 -13.33
C VAL A 220 3.82 -13.08 -12.82
N GLU A 221 4.54 -13.37 -11.72
CA GLU A 221 4.60 -14.73 -11.18
C GLU A 221 3.35 -15.08 -10.36
N ASN A 222 2.84 -14.14 -9.56
CA ASN A 222 1.68 -14.33 -8.69
C ASN A 222 0.75 -13.12 -8.75
N ALA A 223 -0.50 -13.31 -9.14
CA ALA A 223 -1.53 -12.30 -9.07
C ALA A 223 -2.45 -12.59 -7.88
N ILE A 224 -2.63 -11.61 -7.00
CA ILE A 224 -3.51 -11.68 -5.83
C ILE A 224 -4.60 -10.64 -6.02
N ILE A 225 -5.76 -11.07 -6.50
CA ILE A 225 -6.89 -10.17 -6.74
C ILE A 225 -7.67 -10.01 -5.45
N THR A 226 -7.72 -8.79 -4.91
CA THR A 226 -8.47 -8.50 -3.68
C THR A 226 -9.93 -8.19 -4.00
N MET A 227 -10.87 -8.81 -3.27
CA MET A 227 -12.32 -8.75 -3.53
C MET A 227 -13.10 -8.33 -2.27
N GLY A 228 -12.59 -7.34 -1.56
CA GLY A 228 -13.23 -6.80 -0.37
C GLY A 228 -13.64 -7.89 0.63
N GLY A 229 -14.91 -7.90 1.03
CA GLY A 229 -15.43 -8.87 2.01
C GLY A 229 -15.44 -10.33 1.54
N GLN A 230 -15.18 -10.63 0.27
CA GLN A 230 -15.03 -12.00 -0.23
C GLN A 230 -13.63 -12.57 0.05
N GLY A 231 -12.63 -11.71 0.29
CA GLY A 231 -11.24 -12.11 0.51
C GLY A 231 -10.35 -11.84 -0.68
N VAL A 232 -9.43 -12.76 -0.99
CA VAL A 232 -8.50 -12.60 -2.12
C VAL A 232 -8.36 -13.90 -2.92
N VAL A 233 -8.16 -13.78 -4.23
CA VAL A 233 -7.87 -14.91 -5.11
C VAL A 233 -6.39 -14.86 -5.53
N LEU A 234 -5.62 -15.84 -5.10
CA LEU A 234 -4.27 -16.09 -5.61
C LEU A 234 -4.39 -16.84 -6.93
N VAL A 235 -3.70 -16.35 -7.95
CA VAL A 235 -3.52 -17.03 -9.24
C VAL A 235 -2.04 -17.08 -9.57
N ASN A 236 -1.48 -18.27 -9.73
CA ASN A 236 -0.13 -18.49 -10.20
C ASN A 236 -0.05 -19.77 -11.06
N LYS A 237 1.15 -20.14 -11.55
CA LYS A 237 1.33 -21.32 -12.41
C LYS A 237 1.04 -22.65 -11.70
N LYS A 238 1.01 -22.67 -10.35
CA LYS A 238 0.82 -23.90 -9.57
C LYS A 238 -0.63 -24.10 -9.17
N GLU A 239 -1.31 -23.00 -8.80
CA GLU A 239 -2.67 -23.07 -8.26
C GLU A 239 -3.48 -21.80 -8.52
N THR A 240 -4.78 -21.95 -8.35
CA THR A 240 -5.73 -20.86 -8.13
C THR A 240 -6.46 -21.15 -6.83
N ARG A 241 -6.40 -20.22 -5.87
CA ARG A 241 -6.94 -20.42 -4.52
C ARG A 241 -7.61 -19.17 -3.98
N LEU A 242 -8.84 -19.33 -3.48
CA LEU A 242 -9.54 -18.31 -2.70
C LEU A 242 -9.12 -18.38 -1.23
N PHE A 243 -8.70 -17.26 -0.67
CA PHE A 243 -8.51 -17.03 0.75
C PHE A 243 -9.64 -16.15 1.23
N ALA A 244 -10.64 -16.76 1.88
CA ALA A 244 -11.85 -16.07 2.32
C ALA A 244 -11.56 -15.06 3.43
N ALA A 245 -12.14 -13.86 3.35
CA ALA A 245 -12.05 -12.88 4.43
C ALA A 245 -12.89 -13.33 5.64
N PRO A 246 -12.37 -13.15 6.87
CA PRO A 246 -13.18 -13.25 8.07
C PRO A 246 -14.37 -12.29 8.03
N LYS A 247 -15.52 -12.72 8.53
CA LYS A 247 -16.72 -11.86 8.60
C LYS A 247 -16.56 -10.84 9.71
N VAL A 248 -16.53 -9.57 9.35
CA VAL A 248 -16.45 -8.43 10.27
C VAL A 248 -17.51 -7.38 9.92
N GLN A 249 -17.82 -6.51 10.85
CA GLN A 249 -18.62 -5.33 10.57
C GLN A 249 -17.69 -4.21 10.08
N ALA A 250 -17.71 -3.95 8.80
CA ALA A 250 -16.92 -2.88 8.20
C ALA A 250 -17.47 -1.50 8.63
N VAL A 251 -16.56 -0.61 9.00
CA VAL A 251 -16.80 0.79 9.35
C VAL A 251 -16.21 1.71 8.27
N ASP A 252 -14.97 1.42 7.85
CA ASP A 252 -14.25 2.17 6.83
C ASP A 252 -13.28 1.24 6.08
N THR A 253 -13.34 1.23 4.76
CA THR A 253 -12.48 0.36 3.93
C THR A 253 -11.16 1.03 3.51
N THR A 254 -10.93 2.27 3.94
CA THR A 254 -9.69 3.00 3.67
C THR A 254 -8.48 2.21 4.19
N ALA A 255 -7.42 2.17 3.39
CA ALA A 255 -6.17 1.47 3.67
C ALA A 255 -6.26 -0.06 3.91
N ALA A 256 -7.39 -0.72 3.59
CA ALA A 256 -7.48 -2.19 3.68
C ALA A 256 -6.48 -2.90 2.74
N GLY A 257 -6.34 -2.40 1.50
CA GLY A 257 -5.33 -2.86 0.56
C GLY A 257 -3.89 -2.61 1.05
N ASP A 258 -3.67 -1.47 1.71
CA ASP A 258 -2.35 -1.13 2.28
C ASP A 258 -2.02 -2.03 3.49
N ALA A 259 -3.02 -2.32 4.34
CA ALA A 259 -2.88 -3.30 5.43
C ALA A 259 -2.49 -4.68 4.87
N PHE A 260 -3.19 -5.11 3.81
CA PHE A 260 -2.88 -6.37 3.13
C PHE A 260 -1.46 -6.38 2.57
N ALA A 261 -1.09 -5.40 1.74
CA ALA A 261 0.21 -5.34 1.08
C ALA A 261 1.37 -5.22 2.09
N GLY A 262 1.23 -4.38 3.12
CA GLY A 262 2.25 -4.19 4.15
C GLY A 262 2.48 -5.46 4.98
N TYR A 263 1.42 -6.14 5.43
CA TYR A 263 1.52 -7.42 6.13
C TYR A 263 2.06 -8.53 5.23
N LEU A 264 1.60 -8.62 3.98
CA LEU A 264 2.13 -9.57 2.99
C LEU A 264 3.65 -9.40 2.85
N GLY A 265 4.11 -8.18 2.59
CA GLY A 265 5.54 -7.89 2.44
C GLY A 265 6.35 -8.21 3.70
N ALA A 266 5.82 -7.87 4.89
CA ALA A 266 6.47 -8.14 6.16
C ALA A 266 6.68 -9.65 6.40
N LEU A 267 5.66 -10.46 6.15
CA LEU A 267 5.72 -11.91 6.38
C LEU A 267 6.61 -12.61 5.35
N LEU A 268 6.60 -12.16 4.10
CA LEU A 268 7.55 -12.63 3.08
C LEU A 268 8.99 -12.28 3.48
N ALA A 269 9.24 -11.10 4.05
CA ALA A 269 10.55 -10.71 4.55
C ALA A 269 10.99 -11.54 5.77
N GLU A 270 10.05 -12.05 6.57
CA GLU A 270 10.29 -13.04 7.63
C GLU A 270 10.57 -14.46 7.11
N GLY A 271 10.42 -14.72 5.80
CA GLY A 271 10.62 -16.03 5.17
C GLY A 271 9.42 -16.96 5.25
N LYS A 272 8.22 -16.43 5.50
CA LYS A 272 6.97 -17.20 5.42
C LYS A 272 6.65 -17.58 3.98
N SER A 273 5.92 -18.68 3.79
CA SER A 273 5.39 -19.02 2.46
C SER A 273 4.38 -17.96 1.99
N LEU A 274 4.14 -17.92 0.69
CA LEU A 274 3.17 -16.97 0.10
C LEU A 274 1.78 -17.19 0.69
N GLU A 275 1.37 -18.45 0.84
CA GLU A 275 0.06 -18.82 1.36
C GLU A 275 -0.10 -18.39 2.83
N GLU A 276 0.90 -18.66 3.69
CA GLU A 276 0.90 -18.21 5.08
C GLU A 276 0.85 -16.67 5.17
N ALA A 277 1.60 -15.99 4.31
CA ALA A 277 1.61 -14.54 4.27
C ALA A 277 0.25 -13.96 3.85
N ILE A 278 -0.40 -14.55 2.84
CA ILE A 278 -1.75 -14.15 2.42
C ILE A 278 -2.77 -14.37 3.52
N GLU A 279 -2.78 -15.52 4.19
CA GLU A 279 -3.73 -15.83 5.27
C GLU A 279 -3.67 -14.78 6.39
N VAL A 280 -2.48 -14.37 6.79
CA VAL A 280 -2.30 -13.36 7.84
C VAL A 280 -2.62 -11.95 7.31
N ALA A 281 -2.23 -11.62 6.07
CA ALA A 281 -2.52 -10.33 5.45
C ALA A 281 -4.02 -10.08 5.27
N VAL A 282 -4.81 -11.12 4.92
CA VAL A 282 -6.28 -11.05 4.87
C VAL A 282 -6.89 -10.73 6.25
N LYS A 283 -6.36 -11.32 7.33
CA LYS A 283 -6.79 -10.98 8.70
C LYS A 283 -6.48 -9.52 9.04
N ALA A 284 -5.27 -9.05 8.71
CA ALA A 284 -4.88 -7.66 8.95
C ALA A 284 -5.80 -6.68 8.22
N ALA A 285 -6.09 -6.92 6.95
CA ALA A 285 -7.05 -6.14 6.17
C ALA A 285 -8.46 -6.20 6.76
N SER A 286 -8.90 -7.37 7.25
CA SER A 286 -10.22 -7.52 7.87
C SER A 286 -10.35 -6.76 9.19
N ILE A 287 -9.25 -6.64 9.97
CA ILE A 287 -9.26 -5.84 11.21
C ILE A 287 -9.24 -4.35 10.87
N SER A 288 -8.46 -3.91 9.88
CA SER A 288 -8.36 -2.50 9.53
C SER A 288 -9.72 -1.89 9.19
N VAL A 289 -10.56 -2.60 8.43
CA VAL A 289 -11.87 -2.09 8.03
C VAL A 289 -12.87 -1.93 9.19
N THR A 290 -12.57 -2.41 10.39
CA THR A 290 -13.42 -2.23 11.58
C THR A 290 -13.22 -0.89 12.29
N LYS A 291 -12.26 -0.08 11.83
CA LYS A 291 -11.90 1.22 12.41
C LYS A 291 -11.92 2.32 11.36
N LEU A 292 -12.15 3.56 11.80
CA LEU A 292 -12.07 4.73 10.92
C LEU A 292 -10.62 5.15 10.68
N GLY A 293 -10.32 5.56 9.46
CA GLY A 293 -9.07 6.22 9.05
C GLY A 293 -8.11 5.32 8.28
N ALA A 294 -7.02 5.92 7.79
CA ALA A 294 -5.98 5.27 7.01
C ALA A 294 -4.94 4.58 7.93
N SER A 295 -3.78 5.19 8.13
CA SER A 295 -2.71 4.61 8.98
C SER A 295 -3.15 4.29 10.41
N SER A 296 -4.10 5.07 10.99
CA SER A 296 -4.64 4.85 12.34
C SER A 296 -5.54 3.62 12.46
N SER A 297 -6.06 3.06 11.37
CA SER A 297 -6.88 1.85 11.36
C SER A 297 -6.05 0.56 11.34
N LEU A 298 -4.78 0.65 10.94
CA LEU A 298 -3.90 -0.50 10.74
C LEU A 298 -3.67 -1.27 12.05
N PRO A 299 -3.83 -2.60 12.05
CA PRO A 299 -3.66 -3.39 13.26
C PRO A 299 -2.20 -3.63 13.61
N THR A 300 -1.91 -3.85 14.89
CA THR A 300 -0.64 -4.38 15.36
C THR A 300 -0.58 -5.90 15.15
N ARG A 301 0.64 -6.47 15.16
CA ARG A 301 0.85 -7.91 15.06
C ARG A 301 0.07 -8.68 16.12
N ASP A 302 0.04 -8.20 17.38
CA ASP A 302 -0.71 -8.88 18.47
C ASP A 302 -2.21 -8.91 18.21
N GLN A 303 -2.78 -7.86 17.60
CA GLN A 303 -4.19 -7.85 17.21
C GLN A 303 -4.49 -8.87 16.11
N VAL A 304 -3.56 -9.04 15.16
CA VAL A 304 -3.71 -10.01 14.06
C VAL A 304 -3.52 -11.45 14.55
N ASP A 305 -2.54 -11.69 15.41
CA ASP A 305 -2.26 -13.02 15.96
C ASP A 305 -3.38 -13.47 16.92
N GLY A 306 -4.10 -12.55 17.58
CA GLY A 306 -5.24 -12.82 18.45
C GLY A 306 -6.59 -12.93 17.74
N PHE A 307 -6.63 -12.65 16.42
CA PHE A 307 -7.83 -12.69 15.60
C PHE A 307 -7.94 -14.03 14.85
#